data_c172ff4f1450a4ec66f3b40830b43b80
#
_entry.id   c172ff4f1450a4ec66f3b40830b43b80
#
_cell.length_a   1.000
_cell.length_b   1.000
_cell.length_c   1.000
_cell.angle_alpha   90.00
_cell.angle_beta   90.00
_cell.angle_gamma   90.00
#
_symmetry.space_group_name_H-M   'P 1'
#
loop_
_entity.id
_entity.type
_entity.pdbx_description
1 polymer ?
#
loop_
_entity_poly.entity_id
_entity_poly.type
_entity_poly.pdbx_seq_one_letter_code
_entity_poly.pdbx_strand_id
1 'polypeptide(L)'
;MNKKKLVKVVKNFITDNEIDELNQWTLSHYKQPYFMNPGMNNDESQTRFTTRHSYGRCKEYQDYKVQYPKEVYDIQKRLLDYLKIKDNTIAPWPSFTDGICTTIAFPPGSCCKHTDPIYFENTYTLHCNFVTQNPESGGITYVEETPYQFEKNDMLMYITSHLEHEVTEISGDIPRILWVYGFGITLLEMNHIFNIKSFSYQ
;
A
#
# COMPACT_ATOMS: atom_id res chain seq x y z
N MET A 1 -16.85 0.36 16.48
CA MET A 1 -16.93 -0.21 15.11
C MET A 1 -16.20 -1.55 15.12
N ASN A 2 -16.74 -2.60 14.47
CA ASN A 2 -16.02 -3.89 14.39
C ASN A 2 -14.88 -3.77 13.38
N LYS A 3 -13.64 -3.68 13.88
CA LYS A 3 -12.41 -3.47 13.10
C LYS A 3 -12.20 -4.53 12.00
N LYS A 4 -12.60 -5.79 12.25
CA LYS A 4 -12.50 -6.87 11.24
C LYS A 4 -13.29 -6.61 9.96
N LYS A 5 -14.33 -5.75 10.01
CA LYS A 5 -15.09 -5.36 8.82
C LYS A 5 -14.37 -4.35 7.93
N LEU A 6 -13.29 -3.76 8.40
CA LEU A 6 -12.48 -2.79 7.65
C LEU A 6 -11.29 -3.42 6.92
N VAL A 7 -11.31 -4.74 6.77
CA VAL A 7 -10.31 -5.50 6.01
C VAL A 7 -11.02 -6.37 4.98
N LYS A 8 -10.51 -6.41 3.76
CA LYS A 8 -11.09 -7.23 2.68
C LYS A 8 -9.98 -7.75 1.78
N VAL A 9 -10.06 -9.04 1.44
CA VAL A 9 -9.23 -9.65 0.38
C VAL A 9 -10.08 -9.77 -0.87
N VAL A 10 -9.55 -9.30 -1.99
CA VAL A 10 -10.16 -9.42 -3.32
C VAL A 10 -9.29 -10.33 -4.16
N LYS A 11 -9.86 -11.44 -4.60
CA LYS A 11 -9.15 -12.47 -5.35
C LYS A 11 -8.93 -12.06 -6.81
N ASN A 12 -7.75 -12.40 -7.34
CA ASN A 12 -7.41 -12.27 -8.75
C ASN A 12 -7.65 -10.85 -9.32
N PHE A 13 -7.23 -9.82 -8.59
CA PHE A 13 -7.45 -8.43 -9.00
C PHE A 13 -6.47 -7.98 -10.07
N ILE A 14 -5.23 -8.46 -10.03
CA ILE A 14 -4.20 -8.19 -11.03
C ILE A 14 -3.81 -9.47 -11.76
N THR A 15 -3.31 -9.33 -12.97
CA THR A 15 -2.89 -10.43 -13.85
C THR A 15 -1.42 -10.80 -13.63
N ASP A 16 -1.01 -12.01 -14.06
CA ASP A 16 0.39 -12.42 -14.00
C ASP A 16 1.29 -11.48 -14.83
N ASN A 17 0.84 -11.03 -15.99
CA ASN A 17 1.61 -10.08 -16.81
C ASN A 17 1.84 -8.75 -16.11
N GLU A 18 0.81 -8.22 -15.42
CA GLU A 18 0.96 -7.00 -14.62
C GLU A 18 1.96 -7.22 -13.47
N ILE A 19 1.93 -8.37 -12.83
CA ILE A 19 2.88 -8.73 -11.78
C ILE A 19 4.30 -8.76 -12.31
N ASP A 20 4.52 -9.38 -13.46
CA ASP A 20 5.85 -9.49 -14.07
C ASP A 20 6.41 -8.10 -14.41
N GLU A 21 5.61 -7.22 -15.02
CA GLU A 21 5.99 -5.84 -15.33
C GLU A 21 6.30 -5.02 -14.06
N LEU A 22 5.46 -5.12 -13.03
CA LEU A 22 5.66 -4.45 -11.75
C LEU A 22 6.95 -4.90 -11.06
N ASN A 23 7.21 -6.21 -11.06
CA ASN A 23 8.40 -6.79 -10.45
C ASN A 23 9.67 -6.41 -11.23
N GLN A 24 9.64 -6.51 -12.55
CA GLN A 24 10.76 -6.13 -13.42
C GLN A 24 11.12 -4.65 -13.21
N TRP A 25 10.11 -3.78 -13.18
CA TRP A 25 10.34 -2.37 -12.94
C TRP A 25 10.96 -2.14 -11.55
N THR A 26 10.41 -2.73 -10.49
CA THR A 26 10.92 -2.57 -9.13
C THR A 26 12.37 -3.03 -9.01
N LEU A 27 12.69 -4.23 -9.53
CA LEU A 27 14.03 -4.81 -9.48
C LEU A 27 15.06 -4.00 -10.28
N SER A 28 14.65 -3.36 -11.36
CA SER A 28 15.56 -2.52 -12.16
C SER A 28 15.77 -1.12 -11.58
N HIS A 29 14.89 -0.66 -10.67
CA HIS A 29 14.88 0.73 -10.20
C HIS A 29 15.17 0.90 -8.70
N TYR A 30 15.16 -0.15 -7.87
CA TYR A 30 15.24 0.00 -6.41
C TYR A 30 16.53 0.65 -5.89
N LYS A 31 17.60 0.74 -6.73
CA LYS A 31 18.84 1.45 -6.41
C LYS A 31 18.84 2.92 -6.84
N GLN A 32 17.76 3.40 -7.45
CA GLN A 32 17.68 4.79 -7.90
C GLN A 32 17.42 5.73 -6.70
N PRO A 33 17.81 7.01 -6.80
CA PRO A 33 17.70 7.96 -5.69
C PRO A 33 16.29 8.19 -5.15
N TYR A 34 15.27 7.89 -5.93
CA TYR A 34 13.86 7.98 -5.49
C TYR A 34 13.37 6.77 -4.69
N PHE A 35 14.16 5.70 -4.59
CA PHE A 35 13.96 4.67 -3.59
C PHE A 35 14.75 5.01 -2.33
N MET A 36 14.08 4.97 -1.21
CA MET A 36 14.64 5.37 0.07
C MET A 36 14.40 4.30 1.10
N ASN A 37 15.33 4.18 2.03
CA ASN A 37 15.05 3.51 3.29
C ASN A 37 14.04 4.39 4.06
N PRO A 38 12.87 3.89 4.44
CA PRO A 38 11.86 4.67 5.12
C PRO A 38 12.30 5.21 6.48
N GLY A 39 13.42 4.74 7.03
CA GLY A 39 13.92 5.20 8.34
C GLY A 39 12.91 5.00 9.48
N MET A 40 11.84 4.27 9.23
CA MET A 40 10.85 3.95 10.24
C MET A 40 11.42 2.84 11.10
N ASN A 41 11.60 3.14 12.39
CA ASN A 41 11.86 2.18 13.44
C ASN A 41 13.29 1.66 13.56
N ASN A 42 14.28 2.53 13.50
CA ASN A 42 15.68 2.17 13.79
C ASN A 42 16.23 1.01 12.94
N ASP A 43 15.63 0.78 11.75
CA ASP A 43 16.19 -0.20 10.83
C ASP A 43 17.44 0.38 10.17
N GLU A 44 18.56 0.27 10.87
CA GLU A 44 19.89 0.59 10.35
C GLU A 44 20.34 -0.40 9.27
N SER A 45 19.60 -1.49 9.08
CA SER A 45 20.02 -2.60 8.22
C SER A 45 19.95 -2.27 6.71
N GLN A 46 19.30 -1.16 6.33
CA GLN A 46 19.11 -0.77 4.93
C GLN A 46 18.54 -1.88 4.04
N THR A 47 17.70 -2.74 4.59
CA THR A 47 17.14 -3.89 3.89
C THR A 47 15.81 -3.61 3.20
N ARG A 48 15.22 -2.42 3.45
CA ARG A 48 13.92 -2.02 2.90
C ARG A 48 14.04 -0.71 2.13
N PHE A 49 13.58 -0.70 0.90
CA PHE A 49 13.56 0.46 0.01
C PHE A 49 12.14 0.74 -0.46
N THR A 50 11.72 1.98 -0.38
CA THR A 50 10.35 2.39 -0.76
C THR A 50 10.42 3.62 -1.65
N THR A 51 9.61 3.64 -2.72
CA THR A 51 9.39 4.88 -3.47
C THR A 51 8.52 5.81 -2.64
N ARG A 52 9.00 7.01 -2.36
CA ARG A 52 8.30 7.98 -1.52
C ARG A 52 7.65 9.14 -2.29
N HIS A 53 7.51 9.02 -3.59
CA HIS A 53 6.92 10.09 -4.38
C HIS A 53 5.52 10.48 -3.93
N SER A 54 4.78 9.52 -3.39
CA SER A 54 3.44 9.76 -2.95
C SER A 54 3.32 10.57 -1.66
N TYR A 55 4.37 10.68 -0.85
CA TYR A 55 4.29 11.37 0.44
C TYR A 55 4.88 12.79 0.41
N GLY A 56 4.76 13.46 -0.69
CA GLY A 56 5.30 14.75 -1.14
C GLY A 56 5.26 15.95 -0.20
N ARG A 57 5.52 15.76 1.09
CA ARG A 57 5.79 16.86 2.01
C ARG A 57 7.27 17.25 2.09
N CYS A 58 8.16 16.41 1.60
CA CYS A 58 9.59 16.74 1.54
C CYS A 58 9.88 17.41 0.22
N LYS A 59 10.16 18.71 0.26
CA LYS A 59 10.57 19.50 -0.91
C LYS A 59 11.72 18.86 -1.70
N GLU A 60 12.54 18.07 -1.00
CA GLU A 60 13.68 17.34 -1.53
C GLU A 60 13.29 16.21 -2.48
N TYR A 61 12.03 15.76 -2.47
CA TYR A 61 11.54 14.65 -3.30
C TYR A 61 10.63 15.08 -4.45
N GLN A 62 10.26 16.35 -4.52
CA GLN A 62 9.46 16.90 -5.63
C GLN A 62 10.21 16.92 -6.96
N ASP A 63 11.54 16.80 -6.91
CA ASP A 63 12.39 16.86 -8.09
C ASP A 63 12.51 15.52 -8.82
N TYR A 64 12.10 14.41 -8.18
CA TYR A 64 12.16 13.09 -8.80
C TYR A 64 10.82 12.73 -9.45
N LYS A 65 10.69 12.95 -10.74
CA LYS A 65 9.57 12.45 -11.53
C LYS A 65 9.78 10.95 -11.77
N VAL A 66 9.24 10.11 -10.91
CA VAL A 66 9.19 8.67 -11.15
C VAL A 66 8.23 8.39 -12.31
N GLN A 67 8.75 7.75 -13.34
CA GLN A 67 7.93 7.22 -14.42
C GLN A 67 7.66 5.75 -14.13
N TYR A 68 6.46 5.46 -13.64
CA TYR A 68 6.00 4.11 -13.46
C TYR A 68 5.64 3.45 -14.80
N PRO A 69 5.66 2.12 -14.89
CA PRO A 69 5.16 1.41 -16.06
C PRO A 69 3.66 1.65 -16.24
N LYS A 70 3.18 1.47 -17.46
CA LYS A 70 1.78 1.73 -17.82
C LYS A 70 0.79 0.94 -16.95
N GLU A 71 1.15 -0.28 -16.59
CA GLU A 71 0.35 -1.20 -15.78
C GLU A 71 -0.04 -0.59 -14.43
N VAL A 72 0.83 0.23 -13.83
CA VAL A 72 0.57 0.94 -12.57
C VAL A 72 -0.66 1.84 -12.71
N TYR A 73 -0.75 2.60 -13.79
CA TYR A 73 -1.87 3.51 -14.03
C TYR A 73 -3.15 2.78 -14.47
N ASP A 74 -3.00 1.68 -15.20
CA ASP A 74 -4.13 0.82 -15.58
C ASP A 74 -4.76 0.16 -14.34
N ILE A 75 -3.93 -0.30 -13.40
CA ILE A 75 -4.39 -0.83 -12.11
C ILE A 75 -5.07 0.26 -11.30
N GLN A 76 -4.50 1.47 -11.23
CA GLN A 76 -5.11 2.59 -10.51
C GLN A 76 -6.51 2.91 -11.05
N LYS A 77 -6.65 3.01 -12.36
CA LYS A 77 -7.95 3.25 -13.00
C LYS A 77 -8.95 2.16 -12.64
N ARG A 78 -8.54 0.90 -12.72
CA ARG A 78 -9.39 -0.26 -12.35
C ARG A 78 -9.77 -0.23 -10.86
N LEU A 79 -8.87 0.23 -9.98
CA LEU A 79 -9.17 0.43 -8.56
C LEU A 79 -10.22 1.52 -8.35
N LEU A 80 -10.10 2.67 -9.00
CA LEU A 80 -11.09 3.75 -8.91
C LEU A 80 -12.48 3.26 -9.35
N ASP A 81 -12.54 2.53 -10.46
CA ASP A 81 -13.78 1.94 -10.96
C ASP A 81 -14.35 0.89 -9.98
N TYR A 82 -13.50 0.05 -9.39
CA TYR A 82 -13.90 -0.96 -8.42
C TYR A 82 -14.42 -0.36 -7.11
N LEU A 83 -13.69 0.63 -6.58
CA LEU A 83 -14.02 1.32 -5.34
C LEU A 83 -15.18 2.30 -5.50
N LYS A 84 -15.51 2.68 -6.74
CA LYS A 84 -16.51 3.70 -7.09
C LYS A 84 -16.23 5.05 -6.44
N ILE A 85 -14.97 5.37 -6.27
CA ILE A 85 -14.51 6.68 -5.84
C ILE A 85 -14.12 7.52 -7.06
N LYS A 86 -14.33 8.82 -6.95
CA LYS A 86 -13.95 9.75 -8.02
C LYS A 86 -12.48 10.12 -7.88
N ASP A 87 -11.84 10.38 -9.00
CA ASP A 87 -10.44 10.77 -9.08
C ASP A 87 -10.08 11.97 -8.18
N ASN A 88 -11.00 12.92 -8.05
CA ASN A 88 -10.86 14.09 -7.19
C ASN A 88 -11.13 13.87 -5.71
N THR A 89 -11.59 12.68 -5.31
CA THR A 89 -11.72 12.26 -3.91
C THR A 89 -10.46 11.55 -3.41
N ILE A 90 -9.54 11.23 -4.30
CA ILE A 90 -8.18 10.93 -3.91
C ILE A 90 -7.68 12.17 -3.21
N ALA A 91 -7.61 12.10 -1.92
CA ALA A 91 -7.41 13.17 -0.96
C ALA A 91 -6.77 14.42 -1.54
N PRO A 92 -7.06 15.58 -0.99
CA PRO A 92 -6.36 16.82 -1.31
C PRO A 92 -4.91 16.73 -0.84
N TRP A 93 -4.21 15.76 -1.26
CA TRP A 93 -2.81 15.59 -1.09
C TRP A 93 -2.21 16.41 -2.23
N PRO A 94 -1.81 17.65 -2.02
CA PRO A 94 -1.46 18.55 -3.13
C PRO A 94 -0.30 18.03 -3.98
N SER A 95 0.24 16.90 -3.63
CA SER A 95 1.33 16.24 -4.34
C SER A 95 1.16 14.74 -4.47
N PHE A 96 0.02 14.22 -4.05
CA PHE A 96 -0.29 12.84 -4.25
C PHE A 96 -1.09 12.71 -5.49
N THR A 97 -0.46 12.96 -6.51
CA THR A 97 -1.06 12.66 -7.76
C THR A 97 -1.57 11.25 -7.80
N ASP A 98 -1.01 10.36 -6.95
CA ASP A 98 -1.30 8.98 -7.23
C ASP A 98 -1.47 8.07 -6.03
N GLY A 99 -1.02 8.47 -4.83
CA GLY A 99 -1.07 7.59 -3.64
C GLY A 99 -0.34 6.26 -3.85
N ILE A 100 0.48 6.19 -4.88
CA ILE A 100 1.13 4.95 -5.31
C ILE A 100 2.54 4.89 -4.73
N CYS A 101 2.86 3.76 -4.12
CA CYS A 101 4.24 3.46 -3.78
C CYS A 101 4.54 1.96 -3.98
N THR A 102 5.81 1.65 -4.18
CA THR A 102 6.30 0.28 -4.14
C THR A 102 7.39 0.16 -3.09
N THR A 103 7.43 -0.97 -2.44
CA THR A 103 8.44 -1.33 -1.46
C THR A 103 9.08 -2.64 -1.88
N ILE A 104 10.41 -2.66 -1.89
CA ILE A 104 11.19 -3.89 -1.94
C ILE A 104 11.90 -4.08 -0.61
N ALA A 105 11.73 -5.23 0.01
CA ALA A 105 12.39 -5.59 1.25
C ALA A 105 13.24 -6.83 1.04
N PHE A 106 14.51 -6.72 1.44
CA PHE A 106 15.47 -7.82 1.45
C PHE A 106 15.57 -8.42 2.85
N PRO A 107 15.91 -9.69 3.00
CA PRO A 107 16.15 -10.26 4.33
C PRO A 107 17.27 -9.52 5.09
N PRO A 108 17.10 -9.28 6.41
CA PRO A 108 15.97 -9.62 7.27
C PRO A 108 14.88 -8.52 7.41
N GLY A 109 14.50 -7.87 6.34
CA GLY A 109 13.55 -6.75 6.34
C GLY A 109 12.21 -7.10 6.97
N SER A 110 11.63 -6.13 7.67
CA SER A 110 10.31 -6.23 8.31
C SER A 110 9.61 -4.89 8.31
N CYS A 111 8.40 -4.84 8.83
CA CYS A 111 7.70 -3.59 9.13
C CYS A 111 7.07 -3.72 10.50
N CYS A 112 7.48 -2.89 11.45
CA CYS A 112 6.94 -2.94 12.81
C CYS A 112 5.45 -2.60 12.85
N LYS A 113 4.81 -2.99 13.92
CA LYS A 113 3.41 -2.66 14.22
C LYS A 113 3.22 -1.15 14.34
N HIS A 114 2.31 -0.59 13.53
CA HIS A 114 1.95 0.83 13.52
C HIS A 114 0.55 1.04 12.92
N THR A 115 0.06 2.27 13.02
CA THR A 115 -1.03 2.80 12.20
C THR A 115 -0.48 3.94 11.36
N ASP A 116 -1.03 4.15 10.18
CA ASP A 116 -0.67 5.30 9.37
C ASP A 116 -1.27 6.59 9.95
N PRO A 117 -0.62 7.74 9.74
CA PRO A 117 -1.16 9.01 10.20
C PRO A 117 -2.49 9.35 9.52
N ILE A 118 -3.36 10.03 10.26
CA ILE A 118 -4.53 10.69 9.70
C ILE A 118 -4.06 12.04 9.15
N TYR A 119 -4.08 12.19 7.86
CA TYR A 119 -3.55 13.40 7.20
C TYR A 119 -4.55 14.54 7.12
N PHE A 120 -5.85 14.24 7.14
CA PHE A 120 -6.93 15.23 7.03
C PHE A 120 -8.09 14.87 7.96
N GLU A 121 -8.67 15.89 8.58
CA GLU A 121 -9.87 15.73 9.38
C GLU A 121 -10.99 15.07 8.57
N ASN A 122 -11.72 14.16 9.20
CA ASN A 122 -12.85 13.43 8.61
C ASN A 122 -12.50 12.53 7.41
N THR A 123 -11.23 12.14 7.25
CA THR A 123 -10.82 11.19 6.23
C THR A 123 -10.24 9.91 6.85
N TYR A 124 -10.26 8.86 6.06
CA TYR A 124 -9.69 7.55 6.37
C TYR A 124 -8.67 7.20 5.28
N THR A 125 -7.52 6.70 5.69
CA THR A 125 -6.52 6.22 4.74
C THR A 125 -6.83 4.77 4.40
N LEU A 126 -7.22 4.52 3.16
CA LEU A 126 -7.40 3.18 2.59
C LEU A 126 -6.15 2.79 1.85
N HIS A 127 -5.58 1.63 2.14
CA HIS A 127 -4.58 1.00 1.30
C HIS A 127 -5.15 -0.19 0.54
N CYS A 128 -4.77 -0.29 -0.74
CA CYS A 128 -4.95 -1.45 -1.61
C CYS A 128 -3.57 -2.02 -1.89
N ASN A 129 -3.24 -3.12 -1.25
CA ASN A 129 -1.92 -3.73 -1.24
C ASN A 129 -1.86 -4.95 -2.14
N PHE A 130 -0.84 -5.00 -3.00
CA PHE A 130 -0.50 -6.13 -3.86
C PHE A 130 0.90 -6.64 -3.52
N VAL A 131 1.03 -7.83 -2.95
CA VAL A 131 2.31 -8.49 -2.82
C VAL A 131 2.59 -9.22 -4.12
N THR A 132 3.39 -8.61 -4.98
CA THR A 132 3.69 -9.15 -6.31
C THR A 132 4.82 -10.18 -6.29
N GLN A 133 5.66 -10.14 -5.25
CA GLN A 133 6.65 -11.16 -4.99
C GLN A 133 6.71 -11.48 -3.50
N ASN A 134 6.48 -12.74 -3.15
CA ASN A 134 6.63 -13.24 -1.80
C ASN A 134 8.09 -13.65 -1.55
N PRO A 135 8.62 -13.46 -0.32
CA PRO A 135 9.90 -14.02 0.09
C PRO A 135 9.78 -15.55 0.25
N GLU A 136 10.90 -16.24 0.44
CA GLU A 136 10.90 -17.68 0.72
C GLU A 136 10.21 -18.00 2.04
N SER A 137 10.38 -17.15 3.05
CA SER A 137 9.76 -17.31 4.36
C SER A 137 9.51 -15.96 5.04
N GLY A 138 8.54 -15.91 5.93
CA GLY A 138 8.12 -14.68 6.60
C GLY A 138 7.33 -13.75 5.68
N GLY A 139 7.40 -12.44 5.94
CA GLY A 139 6.72 -11.42 5.13
C GLY A 139 5.19 -11.44 5.25
N ILE A 140 4.67 -12.07 6.29
CA ILE A 140 3.23 -12.17 6.57
C ILE A 140 2.73 -10.81 7.02
N THR A 141 1.70 -10.31 6.36
CA THR A 141 1.02 -9.08 6.79
C THR A 141 0.03 -9.40 7.88
N TYR A 142 0.16 -8.75 9.04
CA TYR A 142 -0.84 -8.78 10.10
C TYR A 142 -1.64 -7.47 10.09
N VAL A 143 -2.94 -7.58 10.29
CA VAL A 143 -3.83 -6.44 10.54
C VAL A 143 -4.68 -6.77 11.76
N GLU A 144 -4.62 -5.94 12.82
CA GLU A 144 -5.29 -6.20 14.10
C GLU A 144 -5.02 -7.64 14.60
N GLU A 145 -3.76 -8.03 14.64
CA GLU A 145 -3.29 -9.36 15.07
C GLU A 145 -3.77 -10.55 14.22
N THR A 146 -4.51 -10.29 13.15
CA THR A 146 -4.96 -11.33 12.24
C THR A 146 -3.98 -11.44 11.07
N PRO A 147 -3.37 -12.63 10.83
CA PRO A 147 -2.49 -12.84 9.70
C PRO A 147 -3.30 -12.89 8.39
N TYR A 148 -2.78 -12.22 7.38
CA TYR A 148 -3.32 -12.26 6.02
C TYR A 148 -2.26 -12.84 5.10
N GLN A 149 -2.53 -14.04 4.61
CA GLN A 149 -1.77 -14.67 3.54
C GLN A 149 -2.65 -14.66 2.29
N PHE A 150 -2.15 -14.08 1.23
CA PHE A 150 -2.88 -13.94 -0.03
C PHE A 150 -1.95 -14.24 -1.20
N GLU A 151 -2.55 -14.70 -2.28
CA GLU A 151 -1.83 -15.03 -3.51
C GLU A 151 -1.33 -13.75 -4.20
N LYS A 152 -0.31 -13.90 -5.04
CA LYS A 152 0.32 -12.75 -5.72
C LYS A 152 -0.65 -11.90 -6.56
N ASN A 153 -1.76 -12.48 -7.04
CA ASN A 153 -2.78 -11.79 -7.83
C ASN A 153 -3.87 -11.13 -6.97
N ASP A 154 -3.87 -11.37 -5.67
CA ASP A 154 -4.88 -10.87 -4.75
C ASP A 154 -4.58 -9.46 -4.30
N MET A 155 -5.63 -8.75 -3.92
CA MET A 155 -5.53 -7.44 -3.28
C MET A 155 -5.98 -7.52 -1.83
N LEU A 156 -5.15 -7.06 -0.90
CA LEU A 156 -5.55 -6.81 0.48
C LEU A 156 -5.90 -5.32 0.65
N MET A 157 -7.15 -5.05 1.02
CA MET A 157 -7.63 -3.69 1.32
C MET A 157 -7.89 -3.53 2.81
N TYR A 158 -7.47 -2.42 3.41
CA TYR A 158 -7.79 -2.08 4.80
C TYR A 158 -7.57 -0.60 5.11
N ILE A 159 -8.17 -0.13 6.21
CA ILE A 159 -8.06 1.26 6.68
C ILE A 159 -6.82 1.40 7.56
N THR A 160 -5.72 1.82 6.98
CA THR A 160 -4.40 1.86 7.65
C THR A 160 -4.31 2.92 8.74
N SER A 161 -5.09 4.00 8.65
CA SER A 161 -5.14 5.05 9.66
C SER A 161 -5.84 4.64 10.97
N HIS A 162 -6.54 3.48 10.99
CA HIS A 162 -7.34 3.04 12.12
C HIS A 162 -7.06 1.59 12.55
N LEU A 163 -6.33 0.86 11.75
CA LEU A 163 -5.98 -0.53 12.01
C LEU A 163 -4.46 -0.66 12.19
N GLU A 164 -4.05 -1.21 13.32
CA GLU A 164 -2.65 -1.58 13.51
C GLU A 164 -2.26 -2.65 12.51
N HIS A 165 -1.10 -2.47 11.90
CA HIS A 165 -0.60 -3.42 10.92
C HIS A 165 0.92 -3.54 10.99
N GLU A 166 1.41 -4.71 10.61
CA GLU A 166 2.82 -5.05 10.59
C GLU A 166 3.12 -6.08 9.51
N VAL A 167 4.41 -6.25 9.21
CA VAL A 167 4.90 -7.33 8.35
C VAL A 167 6.02 -8.03 9.09
N THR A 168 5.92 -9.35 9.23
CA THR A 168 6.95 -10.15 9.90
C THR A 168 8.27 -10.11 9.14
N GLU A 169 9.35 -10.37 9.86
CA GLU A 169 10.68 -10.51 9.26
C GLU A 169 10.66 -11.53 8.13
N ILE A 170 11.39 -11.22 7.06
CA ILE A 170 11.56 -12.10 5.90
C ILE A 170 12.91 -12.81 5.95
N SER A 171 12.98 -14.00 5.38
CA SER A 171 14.21 -14.79 5.28
C SER A 171 14.32 -15.50 3.93
N GLY A 172 15.53 -16.00 3.64
CA GLY A 172 15.89 -16.57 2.34
C GLY A 172 16.58 -15.55 1.44
N ASP A 173 16.64 -15.81 0.14
CA ASP A 173 17.35 -14.97 -0.84
C ASP A 173 16.39 -14.12 -1.69
N ILE A 174 15.10 -14.43 -1.66
CA ILE A 174 14.07 -13.76 -2.47
C ILE A 174 13.52 -12.54 -1.72
N PRO A 175 13.65 -11.31 -2.27
CA PRO A 175 13.05 -10.13 -1.65
C PRO A 175 11.52 -10.15 -1.76
N ARG A 176 10.87 -9.50 -0.80
CA ARG A 176 9.44 -9.22 -0.86
C ARG A 176 9.19 -7.93 -1.64
N ILE A 177 8.29 -7.95 -2.63
CA ILE A 177 7.87 -6.77 -3.37
C ILE A 177 6.39 -6.50 -3.08
N LEU A 178 6.11 -5.28 -2.67
CA LEU A 178 4.76 -4.78 -2.36
C LEU A 178 4.48 -3.53 -3.18
N TRP A 179 3.33 -3.50 -3.84
CA TRP A 179 2.75 -2.29 -4.44
C TRP A 179 1.54 -1.84 -3.63
N VAL A 180 1.48 -0.56 -3.35
CA VAL A 180 0.44 0.08 -2.53
C VAL A 180 -0.21 1.19 -3.33
N TYR A 181 -1.53 1.19 -3.33
CA TYR A 181 -2.36 2.30 -3.81
C TYR A 181 -3.12 2.85 -2.61
N GLY A 182 -2.76 4.07 -2.19
CA GLY A 182 -3.34 4.75 -1.05
C GLY A 182 -4.40 5.75 -1.48
N PHE A 183 -5.52 5.77 -0.77
CA PHE A 183 -6.63 6.68 -1.02
C PHE A 183 -7.07 7.33 0.28
N GLY A 184 -7.31 8.64 0.27
CA GLY A 184 -8.05 9.32 1.32
C GLY A 184 -9.54 9.22 1.02
N ILE A 185 -10.30 8.55 1.86
CA ILE A 185 -11.73 8.32 1.66
C ILE A 185 -12.56 8.91 2.79
N THR A 186 -13.77 9.31 2.48
CA THR A 186 -14.76 9.78 3.45
C THR A 186 -15.40 8.61 4.21
N LEU A 187 -16.08 8.90 5.32
CA LEU A 187 -16.88 7.91 6.05
C LEU A 187 -17.94 7.25 5.16
N LEU A 188 -18.54 8.00 4.26
CA LEU A 188 -19.56 7.49 3.34
C LEU A 188 -18.97 6.47 2.36
N GLU A 189 -17.82 6.79 1.76
CA GLU A 189 -17.10 5.91 0.85
C GLU A 189 -16.59 4.67 1.59
N MET A 190 -16.04 4.81 2.79
CA MET A 190 -15.64 3.69 3.63
C MET A 190 -16.80 2.73 3.89
N ASN A 191 -17.96 3.26 4.29
CA ASN A 191 -19.16 2.46 4.53
C ASN A 191 -19.61 1.73 3.26
N HIS A 192 -19.53 2.37 2.11
CA HIS A 192 -19.84 1.76 0.82
C HIS A 192 -18.86 0.62 0.46
N ILE A 193 -17.55 0.90 0.53
CA ILE A 193 -16.48 -0.05 0.15
C ILE A 193 -16.53 -1.33 1.00
N PHE A 194 -16.77 -1.17 2.31
CA PHE A 194 -16.77 -2.27 3.26
C PHE A 194 -18.18 -2.81 3.59
N ASN A 195 -19.23 -2.35 2.90
CA ASN A 195 -20.63 -2.75 3.11
C ASN A 195 -21.07 -2.60 4.59
N ILE A 196 -20.64 -1.52 5.23
CA ILE A 196 -21.03 -1.21 6.59
C ILE A 196 -22.36 -0.46 6.54
N LYS A 197 -23.41 -1.06 7.09
CA LYS A 197 -24.68 -0.36 7.24
C LYS A 197 -24.45 0.87 8.13
N SER A 198 -24.77 2.05 7.62
CA SER A 198 -24.66 3.29 8.37
C SER A 198 -25.39 3.13 9.70
N PHE A 199 -24.66 3.34 10.80
CA PHE A 199 -25.33 3.59 12.07
C PHE A 199 -26.04 4.93 11.90
N SER A 200 -27.38 4.90 11.90
CA SER A 200 -28.15 6.12 12.17
C SER A 200 -27.72 6.59 13.56
N TYR A 201 -27.05 7.73 13.63
CA TYR A 201 -26.91 8.43 14.89
C TYR A 201 -28.33 8.74 15.38
N GLN A 202 -28.78 8.03 16.44
CA GLN A 202 -29.87 8.45 17.28
C GLN A 202 -29.34 9.46 18.28
#